data_0d09345402f7a297c370d687e99946f3
#
_entry.id   0d09345402f7a297c370d687e99946f3
#
_cell.length_a   1.000
_cell.length_b   1.000
_cell.length_c   1.000
_cell.angle_alpha   90.00
_cell.angle_beta   90.00
_cell.angle_gamma   90.00
#
_symmetry.space_group_name_H-M   'P 1'
#
loop_
_entity.id
_entity.type
_entity.pdbx_description
1 polymer ?
#
loop_
_entity_poly.entity_id
_entity_poly.type
_entity_poly.pdbx_seq_one_letter_code
_entity_poly.pdbx_strand_id
1 'polypeptide(L)'
;MLGLALEGGGAKGAYEIGAYRALTELGYHFDVICGVSIGAINAALLAQGDCEKAAEFWETTANDDLFSEEDKGFLEIINRQVNLNTLSALKENIKAALENGGIDTSKIRAFLE
;
A
#
# COMPACT_ATOMS: atom_id res chain seq x y z
N MET A 1 -2.09 21.54 0.34
CA MET A 1 -2.10 20.20 0.97
C MET A 1 -1.49 19.21 -0.01
N LEU A 2 -0.52 18.44 0.44
CA LEU A 2 0.15 17.43 -0.36
C LEU A 2 -0.03 16.06 0.31
N GLY A 3 -0.51 15.08 -0.44
CA GLY A 3 -0.71 13.72 0.02
C GLY A 3 0.29 12.75 -0.58
N LEU A 4 0.65 11.72 0.17
CA LEU A 4 1.49 10.61 -0.27
C LEU A 4 0.71 9.30 -0.15
N ALA A 5 0.61 8.57 -1.26
CA ALA A 5 0.02 7.24 -1.29
C ALA A 5 1.10 6.20 -1.61
N LEU A 6 1.23 5.23 -0.74
CA LEU A 6 2.24 4.17 -0.83
C LEU A 6 1.59 2.85 -1.23
N GLU A 7 2.07 2.28 -2.32
CA GLU A 7 1.55 1.01 -2.83
C GLU A 7 2.09 -0.20 -2.06
N GLY A 8 1.44 -1.33 -2.22
CA GLY A 8 1.97 -2.62 -1.81
C GLY A 8 3.03 -3.14 -2.79
N GLY A 9 3.68 -4.23 -2.46
CA GLY A 9 4.65 -4.87 -3.34
C GLY A 9 5.83 -5.52 -2.63
N GLY A 10 5.69 -5.87 -1.36
CA GLY A 10 6.72 -6.59 -0.61
C GLY A 10 8.04 -5.81 -0.53
N ALA A 11 9.13 -6.38 -1.04
CA ALA A 11 10.46 -5.77 -1.00
C ALA A 11 10.57 -4.41 -1.70
N LYS A 12 9.64 -4.07 -2.59
CA LYS A 12 9.57 -2.74 -3.21
C LYS A 12 9.29 -1.61 -2.21
N GLY A 13 8.79 -1.94 -1.02
CA GLY A 13 8.62 -0.98 0.07
C GLY A 13 9.91 -0.28 0.50
N ALA A 14 11.06 -0.92 0.35
CA ALA A 14 12.36 -0.29 0.60
C ALA A 14 12.60 0.90 -0.35
N TYR A 15 12.20 0.79 -1.60
CA TYR A 15 12.29 1.87 -2.58
C TYR A 15 11.44 3.08 -2.19
N GLU A 16 10.25 2.84 -1.64
CA GLU A 16 9.35 3.91 -1.19
C GLU A 16 9.99 4.78 -0.10
N ILE A 17 10.71 4.19 0.83
CA ILE A 17 11.44 4.93 1.88
C ILE A 17 12.54 5.79 1.28
N GLY A 18 13.29 5.27 0.33
CA GLY A 18 14.31 6.04 -0.40
C GLY A 18 13.72 7.20 -1.18
N ALA A 19 12.60 6.97 -1.87
CA ALA A 19 11.88 8.01 -2.61
C ALA A 19 11.33 9.09 -1.67
N TYR A 20 10.72 8.72 -0.56
CA TYR A 20 10.27 9.66 0.47
C TYR A 20 11.40 10.53 1.00
N ARG A 21 12.54 9.93 1.31
CA ARG A 21 13.72 10.64 1.78
C ARG A 21 14.21 11.67 0.75
N ALA A 22 14.31 11.27 -0.51
CA ALA A 22 14.72 12.17 -1.59
C ALA A 22 13.73 13.34 -1.75
N LEU A 23 12.44 13.08 -1.70
CA LEU A 23 11.41 14.12 -1.81
C LEU A 23 11.46 15.10 -0.63
N THR A 24 11.68 14.63 0.59
CA THR A 24 11.81 15.51 1.76
C THR A 24 13.10 16.33 1.72
N GLU A 25 14.19 15.79 1.22
CA GLU A 25 15.44 16.54 0.97
C GLU A 25 15.26 17.63 -0.09
N LEU A 26 14.39 17.43 -1.06
CA LEU A 26 13.99 18.45 -2.05
C LEU A 26 13.01 19.48 -1.51
N GLY A 27 12.61 19.39 -0.25
CA GLY A 27 11.74 20.36 0.40
C GLY A 27 10.24 20.06 0.33
N TYR A 28 9.84 18.87 -0.14
CA TYR A 28 8.44 18.45 -0.11
C TYR A 28 8.05 18.00 1.30
N HIS A 29 6.89 18.46 1.75
CA HIS A 29 6.26 18.03 2.99
C HIS A 29 4.88 17.45 2.70
N PHE A 30 4.60 16.31 3.31
CA PHE A 30 3.34 15.62 3.11
C PHE A 30 2.43 15.80 4.32
N ASP A 31 1.22 16.30 4.07
CA ASP A 31 0.21 16.54 5.10
C ASP A 31 -0.60 15.27 5.41
N VAL A 32 -0.74 14.41 4.43
CA VAL A 32 -1.47 13.14 4.54
C VAL A 32 -0.64 12.02 3.92
N ILE A 33 -0.53 10.93 4.65
CA ILE A 33 0.15 9.71 4.18
C ILE A 33 -0.82 8.54 4.31
N CYS A 34 -0.97 7.76 3.26
CA CYS A 34 -1.74 6.51 3.28
C CYS A 34 -0.98 5.41 2.55
N GLY A 35 -1.34 4.18 2.81
CA GLY A 35 -0.68 3.05 2.18
C GLY A 35 -1.49 1.76 2.23
N VAL A 36 -1.10 0.82 1.39
CA VAL A 36 -1.70 -0.50 1.26
C VAL A 36 -0.64 -1.58 1.47
N SER A 37 -0.93 -2.60 2.27
CA SER A 37 -0.01 -3.71 2.56
C SER A 37 1.31 -3.19 3.16
N ILE A 38 2.47 -3.52 2.57
CA ILE A 38 3.77 -3.00 3.02
C ILE A 38 3.82 -1.46 2.99
N GLY A 39 3.10 -0.83 2.07
CA GLY A 39 2.94 0.62 2.02
C GLY A 39 2.22 1.17 3.25
N ALA A 40 1.31 0.42 3.87
CA ALA A 40 0.66 0.81 5.12
C ALA A 40 1.65 0.80 6.30
N ILE A 41 2.55 -0.15 6.35
CA ILE A 41 3.64 -0.21 7.35
C ILE A 41 4.56 1.00 7.17
N ASN A 42 5.00 1.26 5.94
CA ASN A 42 5.79 2.44 5.62
C ASN A 42 5.08 3.75 5.99
N ALA A 43 3.80 3.87 5.64
CA ALA A 43 3.00 5.03 5.99
C ALA A 43 2.93 5.26 7.50
N ALA A 44 2.75 4.21 8.29
CA ALA A 44 2.73 4.28 9.75
C ALA A 44 4.09 4.72 10.32
N LEU A 45 5.20 4.20 9.79
CA LEU A 45 6.54 4.59 10.20
C LEU A 45 6.83 6.06 9.85
N LEU A 46 6.51 6.49 8.64
CA LEU A 46 6.74 7.85 8.18
C LEU A 46 5.84 8.88 8.87
N ALA A 47 4.60 8.51 9.20
CA ALA A 47 3.67 9.37 9.93
C ALA A 47 4.14 9.70 11.35
N GLN A 48 5.01 8.89 11.93
CA GLN A 48 5.65 9.16 13.23
C GLN A 48 6.76 10.22 13.13
N GLY A 49 7.08 10.67 11.92
CA GLY A 49 8.10 11.70 11.69
C GLY A 49 9.54 11.17 11.74
N ASP A 50 9.72 9.88 11.72
CA ASP A 50 11.05 9.26 11.86
C ASP A 50 11.40 8.42 10.62
N CYS A 51 11.91 9.12 9.61
CA CYS A 51 12.37 8.47 8.37
C CYS A 51 13.58 7.56 8.62
N GLU A 52 14.39 7.84 9.62
CA GLU A 52 15.57 7.02 9.95
C GLU A 52 15.16 5.65 10.51
N LYS A 53 14.15 5.60 11.36
CA LYS A 53 13.57 4.32 11.82
C LYS A 53 12.97 3.49 10.69
N ALA A 54 12.33 4.13 9.74
CA ALA A 54 11.84 3.45 8.56
C ALA A 54 12.97 2.86 7.72
N ALA A 55 14.06 3.60 7.52
CA ALA A 55 15.24 3.13 6.83
C ALA A 55 15.93 1.99 7.61
N GLU A 56 16.08 2.12 8.91
CA GLU A 56 16.63 1.07 9.78
C GLU A 56 15.80 -0.20 9.74
N PHE A 57 14.49 -0.09 9.78
CA PHE A 57 13.57 -1.22 9.61
C PHE A 57 13.88 -1.99 8.32
N TRP A 58 14.06 -1.29 7.21
CA TRP A 58 14.35 -1.92 5.92
C TRP A 58 15.78 -2.49 5.84
N GLU A 59 16.74 -1.84 6.43
CA GLU A 59 18.12 -2.33 6.50
C GLU A 59 18.22 -3.63 7.32
N THR A 60 17.59 -3.66 8.48
CA THR A 60 17.54 -4.84 9.35
C THR A 60 16.77 -5.98 8.68
N THR A 61 15.72 -5.64 7.99
CA THR A 61 14.81 -6.54 7.32
C THR A 61 15.41 -7.19 6.06
N ALA A 62 16.25 -6.47 5.33
CA ALA A 62 16.91 -6.99 4.14
C ALA A 62 17.99 -8.05 4.45
N ASN A 63 18.47 -8.08 5.68
CA ASN A 63 19.52 -9.01 6.10
C ASN A 63 19.00 -10.25 6.81
N ASP A 64 17.80 -10.22 7.34
CA ASP A 64 17.16 -11.34 8.01
C ASP A 64 15.93 -11.78 7.20
N ASP A 65 15.66 -13.08 7.17
CA ASP A 65 14.35 -13.58 6.76
C ASP A 65 13.28 -12.94 7.66
N LEU A 66 12.67 -11.90 7.15
CA LEU A 66 11.74 -10.98 7.84
C LEU A 66 10.63 -11.64 8.59
N PHE A 67 10.27 -12.79 8.13
CA PHE A 67 9.16 -13.54 8.66
C PHE A 67 9.60 -14.97 8.88
N SER A 68 9.35 -15.47 10.09
CA SER A 68 9.39 -16.91 10.31
C SER A 68 8.46 -17.60 9.30
N GLU A 69 8.66 -18.88 9.06
CA GLU A 69 7.75 -19.64 8.18
C GLU A 69 6.28 -19.56 8.66
N GLU A 70 6.06 -19.41 9.97
CA GLU A 70 4.76 -19.19 10.58
C GLU A 70 4.17 -17.81 10.23
N ASP A 71 5.01 -16.77 10.25
CA ASP A 71 4.60 -15.42 9.88
C ASP A 71 4.31 -15.29 8.39
N LYS A 72 5.06 -15.97 7.53
CA LYS A 72 4.79 -16.05 6.09
C LYS A 72 3.41 -16.67 5.83
N GLY A 73 3.08 -17.74 6.52
CA GLY A 73 1.76 -18.37 6.45
C GLY A 73 0.63 -17.42 6.85
N PHE A 74 0.83 -16.67 7.94
CA PHE A 74 -0.15 -15.69 8.41
C PHE A 74 -0.34 -14.53 7.41
N LEU A 75 0.75 -13.99 6.86
CA LEU A 75 0.70 -12.94 5.85
C LEU A 75 0.04 -13.42 4.55
N GLU A 76 0.28 -14.66 4.17
CA GLU A 76 -0.36 -15.26 2.99
C GLU A 76 -1.87 -15.40 3.20
N ILE A 77 -2.31 -15.81 4.38
CA ILE A 77 -3.72 -15.87 4.76
C ILE A 77 -4.36 -14.48 4.73
N ILE A 78 -3.70 -13.48 5.31
CA ILE A 78 -4.20 -12.10 5.30
C ILE A 78 -4.29 -11.58 3.86
N ASN A 79 -3.25 -11.72 3.07
CA ASN A 79 -3.24 -11.30 1.67
C ASN A 79 -4.34 -11.99 0.86
N ARG A 80 -4.57 -13.26 1.09
CA ARG A 80 -5.60 -14.03 0.41
C ARG A 80 -7.00 -13.56 0.81
N GLN A 81 -7.25 -13.32 2.09
CA GLN A 81 -8.55 -12.84 2.57
C GLN A 81 -8.83 -11.39 2.16
N VAL A 82 -7.85 -10.51 2.29
CA VAL A 82 -7.98 -9.10 1.88
C VAL A 82 -8.20 -9.01 0.38
N ASN A 83 -7.43 -9.73 -0.43
CA ASN A 83 -7.60 -9.69 -1.89
C ASN A 83 -8.95 -10.25 -2.36
N LEU A 84 -9.43 -11.35 -1.77
CA LEU A 84 -10.69 -11.97 -2.18
C LEU A 84 -11.91 -11.16 -1.72
N ASN A 85 -11.92 -10.74 -0.46
CA ASN A 85 -13.07 -10.02 0.11
C ASN A 85 -13.10 -8.56 -0.35
N THR A 86 -11.96 -7.89 -0.41
CA THR A 86 -11.88 -6.49 -0.83
C THR A 86 -12.14 -6.36 -2.32
N LEU A 87 -11.64 -7.27 -3.14
CA LEU A 87 -11.87 -7.23 -4.58
C LEU A 87 -13.32 -7.55 -4.94
N SER A 88 -13.95 -8.50 -4.25
CA SER A 88 -15.36 -8.80 -4.47
C SER A 88 -16.27 -7.67 -3.97
N ALA A 89 -16.00 -7.09 -2.79
CA ALA A 89 -16.73 -5.94 -2.29
C ALA A 89 -16.54 -4.70 -3.18
N LEU A 90 -15.34 -4.47 -3.69
CA LEU A 90 -15.07 -3.40 -4.64
C LEU A 90 -15.80 -3.61 -5.96
N LYS A 91 -15.81 -4.83 -6.50
CA LYS A 91 -16.59 -5.18 -7.70
C LYS A 91 -18.07 -4.91 -7.51
N GLU A 92 -18.66 -5.34 -6.41
CA GLU A 92 -20.09 -5.13 -6.12
C GLU A 92 -20.42 -3.65 -5.95
N ASN A 93 -19.57 -2.89 -5.25
CA ASN A 93 -19.76 -1.45 -5.07
C ASN A 93 -19.65 -0.68 -6.40
N ILE A 94 -18.67 -1.03 -7.24
CA ILE A 94 -18.52 -0.45 -8.58
C ILE A 94 -19.74 -0.79 -9.43
N LYS A 95 -20.17 -2.04 -9.42
CA LYS A 95 -21.35 -2.49 -10.16
C LYS A 95 -22.60 -1.73 -9.75
N ALA A 96 -22.85 -1.59 -8.44
CA ALA A 96 -23.96 -0.82 -7.90
C ALA A 96 -23.90 0.67 -8.30
N ALA A 97 -22.72 1.28 -8.24
CA ALA A 97 -22.52 2.67 -8.66
C ALA A 97 -22.77 2.86 -10.17
N LEU A 98 -22.37 1.88 -10.98
CA LEU A 98 -22.58 1.91 -12.43
C LEU A 98 -24.06 1.73 -12.83
N GLU A 99 -24.78 0.89 -12.10
CA GLU A 99 -26.23 0.68 -12.32
C GLU A 99 -27.05 1.91 -11.93
N ASN A 100 -26.59 2.68 -10.95
CA ASN A 100 -27.32 3.84 -10.41
C ASN A 100 -26.85 5.21 -10.96
N GLY A 101 -25.71 5.30 -11.63
CA GLY A 101 -25.03 6.57 -11.85
C GLY A 101 -24.82 7.04 -13.29
N GLY A 102 -25.22 6.30 -14.32
CA GLY A 102 -25.08 6.75 -15.72
C GLY A 102 -23.63 6.99 -16.20
N ILE A 103 -22.63 6.36 -15.57
CA ILE A 103 -21.23 6.42 -15.99
C ILE A 103 -21.03 5.48 -17.19
N ASP A 104 -20.23 5.90 -18.18
CA ASP A 104 -19.86 5.04 -19.31
C ASP A 104 -19.12 3.78 -18.83
N THR A 105 -19.84 2.69 -18.85
CA THR A 105 -19.42 1.43 -18.23
C THR A 105 -18.57 0.56 -19.14
N SER A 106 -18.42 0.92 -20.41
CA SER A 106 -17.79 0.05 -21.40
C SER A 106 -16.33 -0.27 -21.08
N LYS A 107 -15.57 0.74 -20.67
CA LYS A 107 -14.14 0.60 -20.29
C LYS A 107 -13.95 -0.10 -18.95
N ILE A 108 -14.85 0.15 -18.00
CA ILE A 108 -14.79 -0.44 -16.67
C ILE A 108 -15.27 -1.90 -16.72
N ARG A 109 -16.24 -2.22 -17.56
CA ARG A 109 -16.73 -3.57 -17.76
C ARG A 109 -15.63 -4.49 -18.30
N ALA A 110 -14.84 -4.02 -19.28
CA ALA A 110 -13.70 -4.76 -19.81
C ALA A 110 -12.62 -5.05 -18.75
N PHE A 111 -12.47 -4.18 -17.75
CA PHE A 111 -11.54 -4.37 -16.65
C PHE A 111 -12.05 -5.35 -15.58
N LEU A 112 -13.38 -5.48 -15.42
CA LEU A 112 -14.01 -6.33 -14.41
C LEU A 112 -14.29 -7.78 -14.91
N GLU A 113 -14.23 -8.01 -16.20
CA GLU A 113 -14.31 -9.32 -16.83
C GLU A 113 -12.94 -9.99 -16.91
#